data_c7376ec92f73ef2906edc6433550cfdd
#
_entry.id   c7376ec92f73ef2906edc6433550cfdd
#
_cell.length_a   1.000
_cell.length_b   1.000
_cell.length_c   1.000
_cell.angle_alpha   90.00
_cell.angle_beta   90.00
_cell.angle_gamma   90.00
#
_symmetry.space_group_name_H-M   'P 1'
#
loop_
_entity.id
_entity.type
_entity.pdbx_description
1 polymer ?
#
loop_
_entity_poly.entity_id
_entity_poly.type
_entity_poly.pdbx_seq_one_letter_code
_entity_poly.pdbx_strand_id
1 'polypeptide(L)'
;MTFLVDQSPKEVFEAVLNVRGWWQGFYEEEITGESRKLNDEFTFRAGDGAHITRQKLVEVVPYTRLVWLVTFSELSFLEQKEEWEGTRLVFDISPKGNKTELKFTHDGLKQEIECYDVCSTAWSKYMTEKLLPLVKTGDKAASTATAS
;
A
#
# COMPACT_ATOMS: atom_id res chain seq x y z
N MET A 1 -4.89 10.62 -2.17
CA MET A 1 -4.98 10.24 -3.58
C MET A 1 -6.29 9.49 -3.82
N THR A 2 -6.98 9.84 -4.87
CA THR A 2 -8.28 9.24 -5.18
C THR A 2 -8.29 8.78 -6.64
N PHE A 3 -8.75 7.56 -6.86
CA PHE A 3 -8.78 6.96 -8.19
C PHE A 3 -10.15 6.35 -8.47
N LEU A 4 -10.57 6.41 -9.73
CA LEU A 4 -11.79 5.73 -10.19
C LEU A 4 -11.37 4.59 -11.11
N VAL A 5 -11.90 3.41 -10.85
CA VAL A 5 -11.59 2.22 -11.64
C VAL A 5 -12.90 1.51 -12.03
N ASP A 6 -12.83 0.69 -13.07
CA ASP A 6 -14.00 -0.06 -13.56
C ASP A 6 -14.25 -1.36 -12.79
N GLN A 7 -13.26 -1.81 -12.05
CA GLN A 7 -13.34 -3.07 -11.32
C GLN A 7 -14.26 -2.93 -10.08
N SER A 8 -14.80 -4.06 -9.61
CA SER A 8 -15.70 -4.07 -8.47
C SER A 8 -14.97 -3.75 -7.16
N PRO A 9 -15.69 -3.32 -6.11
CA PRO A 9 -15.07 -3.12 -4.80
C PRO A 9 -14.33 -4.35 -4.29
N LYS A 10 -14.84 -5.56 -4.57
CA LYS A 10 -14.17 -6.80 -4.20
C LYS A 10 -12.82 -6.95 -4.89
N GLU A 11 -12.79 -6.68 -6.19
CA GLU A 11 -11.55 -6.77 -6.96
C GLU A 11 -10.52 -5.75 -6.48
N VAL A 12 -10.97 -4.53 -6.18
CA VAL A 12 -10.07 -3.48 -5.65
C VAL A 12 -9.54 -3.90 -4.27
N PHE A 13 -10.42 -4.39 -3.42
CA PHE A 13 -10.05 -4.82 -2.08
C PHE A 13 -8.98 -5.91 -2.11
N GLU A 14 -9.18 -6.91 -2.96
CA GLU A 14 -8.23 -8.02 -3.06
C GLU A 14 -6.88 -7.59 -3.62
N ALA A 15 -6.91 -6.65 -4.57
CA ALA A 15 -5.66 -6.12 -5.12
C ALA A 15 -4.87 -5.35 -4.06
N VAL A 16 -5.54 -4.54 -3.26
CA VAL A 16 -4.88 -3.77 -2.19
C VAL A 16 -4.27 -4.71 -1.16
N LEU A 17 -4.97 -5.79 -0.79
CA LEU A 17 -4.43 -6.77 0.15
C LEU A 17 -3.17 -7.46 -0.35
N ASN A 18 -3.03 -7.58 -1.66
CA ASN A 18 -1.88 -8.24 -2.26
C ASN A 18 -0.69 -7.28 -2.33
N VAL A 19 -0.10 -6.97 -1.18
CA VAL A 19 0.99 -5.99 -1.11
C VAL A 19 2.19 -6.39 -1.96
N ARG A 20 2.46 -7.68 -2.09
CA ARG A 20 3.55 -8.15 -2.94
C ARG A 20 3.29 -7.91 -4.42
N GLY A 21 2.04 -7.71 -4.80
CA GLY A 21 1.66 -7.44 -6.18
C GLY A 21 1.83 -6.00 -6.61
N TRP A 22 1.87 -5.06 -5.66
CA TRP A 22 1.96 -3.64 -6.04
C TRP A 22 3.01 -2.84 -5.29
N TRP A 23 3.40 -3.23 -4.07
CA TRP A 23 4.34 -2.44 -3.29
C TRP A 23 5.78 -2.92 -3.53
N GLN A 24 6.16 -3.03 -4.80
CA GLN A 24 7.51 -3.42 -5.18
C GLN A 24 7.77 -3.09 -6.64
N GLY A 25 9.02 -3.22 -7.06
CA GLY A 25 9.42 -3.07 -8.46
C GLY A 25 10.23 -1.83 -8.78
N PHE A 26 10.53 -1.00 -7.78
CA PHE A 26 11.30 0.23 -8.00
C PHE A 26 12.64 0.26 -7.28
N TYR A 27 12.73 -0.34 -6.10
CA TYR A 27 13.88 -0.17 -5.20
C TYR A 27 14.41 -1.49 -4.64
N GLU A 28 14.25 -2.59 -5.38
CA GLU A 28 14.65 -3.92 -4.91
C GLU A 28 13.96 -4.23 -3.57
N GLU A 29 12.67 -4.05 -3.52
CA GLU A 29 11.88 -4.24 -2.31
C GLU A 29 11.80 -5.71 -1.93
N GLU A 30 11.80 -5.95 -0.62
CA GLU A 30 11.60 -7.27 -0.06
C GLU A 30 10.49 -7.19 0.98
N ILE A 31 9.49 -8.04 0.85
CA ILE A 31 8.36 -8.08 1.77
C ILE A 31 8.34 -9.43 2.45
N THR A 32 8.38 -9.43 3.80
CA THR A 32 8.32 -10.65 4.59
C THR A 32 7.17 -10.57 5.57
N GLY A 33 6.51 -11.71 5.81
CA GLY A 33 5.36 -11.77 6.70
C GLY A 33 4.06 -11.93 5.91
N GLU A 34 2.95 -11.62 6.57
CA GLU A 34 1.62 -11.81 6.02
C GLU A 34 0.81 -10.52 6.07
N SER A 35 -0.16 -10.37 5.16
CA SER A 35 -1.03 -9.21 5.11
C SER A 35 -2.37 -9.58 4.50
N ARG A 36 -3.10 -10.51 5.15
CA ARG A 36 -4.38 -10.97 4.63
C ARG A 36 -5.53 -10.83 5.60
N LYS A 37 -5.26 -10.87 6.89
CA LYS A 37 -6.32 -10.81 7.90
C LYS A 37 -5.92 -9.92 9.06
N LEU A 38 -6.90 -9.56 9.87
CA LEU A 38 -6.70 -8.68 11.01
C LEU A 38 -5.55 -9.16 11.88
N ASN A 39 -4.70 -8.22 12.25
CA ASN A 39 -3.50 -8.42 13.07
C ASN A 39 -2.32 -9.06 12.36
N ASP A 40 -2.44 -9.36 11.06
CA ASP A 40 -1.28 -9.79 10.30
C ASP A 40 -0.27 -8.65 10.21
N GLU A 41 1.01 -9.00 10.27
CA GLU A 41 2.09 -8.03 10.15
C GLU A 41 3.03 -8.43 9.03
N PHE A 42 3.54 -7.43 8.31
CA PHE A 42 4.59 -7.68 7.34
C PHE A 42 5.65 -6.59 7.45
N THR A 43 6.86 -6.93 7.03
CA THR A 43 7.99 -6.01 7.00
C THR A 43 8.30 -5.66 5.55
N PHE A 44 8.43 -4.38 5.27
CA PHE A 44 8.80 -3.85 3.97
C PHE A 44 10.23 -3.33 4.06
N ARG A 45 11.08 -3.76 3.13
CA ARG A 45 12.48 -3.34 3.08
C ARG A 45 12.80 -2.95 1.65
N ALA A 46 13.38 -1.78 1.45
CA ALA A 46 13.72 -1.27 0.12
C ALA A 46 15.03 -0.51 0.16
N GLY A 47 15.63 -0.33 -1.02
CA GLY A 47 16.86 0.45 -1.16
C GLY A 47 18.02 -0.11 -0.35
N ASP A 48 18.16 -1.43 -0.31
CA ASP A 48 19.24 -2.11 0.41
C ASP A 48 19.24 -1.75 1.91
N GLY A 49 18.02 -1.63 2.48
CA GLY A 49 17.84 -1.35 3.89
C GLY A 49 17.73 0.12 4.23
N ALA A 50 17.73 1.01 3.24
CA ALA A 50 17.54 2.44 3.49
C ALA A 50 16.12 2.75 3.97
N HIS A 51 15.15 1.89 3.63
CA HIS A 51 13.76 2.05 4.02
C HIS A 51 13.29 0.72 4.59
N ILE A 52 13.06 0.69 5.89
CA ILE A 52 12.55 -0.50 6.58
C ILE A 52 11.35 -0.09 7.41
N THR A 53 10.19 -0.70 7.15
CA THR A 53 8.99 -0.44 7.94
C THR A 53 8.25 -1.73 8.20
N ARG A 54 7.52 -1.77 9.32
CA ARG A 54 6.65 -2.90 9.65
C ARG A 54 5.23 -2.38 9.77
N GLN A 55 4.30 -3.06 9.13
CA GLN A 55 2.91 -2.66 9.12
C GLN A 55 2.04 -3.77 9.67
N LYS A 56 1.09 -3.40 10.53
CA LYS A 56 0.13 -4.33 11.11
C LYS A 56 -1.26 -3.97 10.57
N LEU A 57 -1.97 -4.97 10.07
CA LEU A 57 -3.33 -4.77 9.57
C LEU A 57 -4.27 -4.64 10.75
N VAL A 58 -4.72 -3.42 11.05
CA VAL A 58 -5.49 -3.12 12.25
C VAL A 58 -6.98 -2.93 11.98
N GLU A 59 -7.37 -2.77 10.73
CA GLU A 59 -8.79 -2.66 10.38
C GLU A 59 -9.04 -3.32 9.03
N VAL A 60 -10.02 -4.22 8.98
CA VAL A 60 -10.44 -4.91 7.76
C VAL A 60 -11.96 -4.88 7.71
N VAL A 61 -12.51 -4.08 6.80
CA VAL A 61 -13.95 -4.09 6.53
C VAL A 61 -14.08 -4.57 5.09
N PRO A 62 -14.58 -5.79 4.87
CA PRO A 62 -14.60 -6.41 3.55
C PRO A 62 -15.14 -5.48 2.47
N TYR A 63 -14.35 -5.31 1.42
CA TYR A 63 -14.68 -4.53 0.22
C TYR A 63 -14.88 -3.05 0.46
N THR A 64 -14.57 -2.53 1.66
CA THR A 64 -14.84 -1.15 2.03
C THR A 64 -13.63 -0.42 2.57
N ARG A 65 -12.83 -1.07 3.42
CA ARG A 65 -11.75 -0.36 4.11
C ARG A 65 -10.64 -1.29 4.57
N LEU A 66 -9.41 -0.84 4.41
CA LEU A 66 -8.22 -1.50 4.94
C LEU A 66 -7.34 -0.45 5.59
N VAL A 67 -6.83 -0.74 6.79
CA VAL A 67 -5.92 0.16 7.50
C VAL A 67 -4.74 -0.64 8.02
N TRP A 68 -3.53 -0.21 7.65
CA TRP A 68 -2.29 -0.72 8.22
C TRP A 68 -1.71 0.34 9.15
N LEU A 69 -1.34 -0.07 10.36
CA LEU A 69 -0.63 0.78 11.31
C LEU A 69 0.87 0.51 11.14
N VAL A 70 1.65 1.56 10.94
CA VAL A 70 3.10 1.42 10.87
C VAL A 70 3.62 1.29 12.30
N THR A 71 4.09 0.10 12.66
CA THR A 71 4.54 -0.20 14.02
C THR A 71 6.03 -0.02 14.20
N PHE A 72 6.78 0.01 13.11
CA PHE A 72 8.22 0.22 13.15
C PHE A 72 8.65 0.95 11.87
N SER A 73 9.58 1.87 12.01
CA SER A 73 10.10 2.63 10.88
C SER A 73 11.58 2.93 11.09
N GLU A 74 12.37 2.64 10.06
CA GLU A 74 13.78 3.04 10.03
C GLU A 74 14.08 3.52 8.62
N LEU A 75 14.03 4.83 8.42
CA LEU A 75 14.28 5.47 7.13
C LEU A 75 15.66 6.12 7.22
N SER A 76 16.69 5.39 6.82
CA SER A 76 18.07 5.82 7.03
C SER A 76 18.46 7.06 6.23
N PHE A 77 17.67 7.42 5.23
CA PHE A 77 17.90 8.65 4.46
C PHE A 77 17.33 9.90 5.16
N LEU A 78 16.72 9.75 6.33
CA LEU A 78 16.16 10.85 7.09
C LEU A 78 16.92 11.03 8.41
N GLU A 79 16.91 12.25 8.94
CA GLU A 79 17.39 12.49 10.29
C GLU A 79 16.43 11.89 11.31
N GLN A 80 15.13 12.02 11.04
CA GLN A 80 14.06 11.46 11.88
C GLN A 80 13.66 10.10 11.29
N LYS A 81 14.44 9.07 11.59
CA LYS A 81 14.27 7.74 10.99
C LYS A 81 12.92 7.09 11.31
N GLU A 82 12.31 7.45 12.44
CA GLU A 82 11.07 6.85 12.92
C GLU A 82 9.83 7.67 12.59
N GLU A 83 9.92 8.58 11.61
CA GLU A 83 8.79 9.47 11.29
C GLU A 83 7.51 8.74 10.90
N TRP A 84 7.63 7.55 10.33
CA TRP A 84 6.45 6.79 9.94
C TRP A 84 5.80 6.03 11.09
N GLU A 85 6.49 5.84 12.20
CA GLU A 85 5.92 5.08 13.32
C GLU A 85 4.68 5.76 13.86
N GLY A 86 3.62 4.96 14.04
CA GLY A 86 2.35 5.48 14.52
C GLY A 86 1.46 6.05 13.43
N THR A 87 1.96 6.15 12.19
CA THR A 87 1.11 6.60 11.08
C THR A 87 0.31 5.43 10.54
N ARG A 88 -0.72 5.74 9.75
CA ARG A 88 -1.61 4.72 9.18
C ARG A 88 -1.71 4.84 7.67
N LEU A 89 -1.73 3.69 7.02
CA LEU A 89 -1.98 3.59 5.59
C LEU A 89 -3.44 3.21 5.44
N VAL A 90 -4.27 4.13 4.95
CA VAL A 90 -5.71 3.97 4.90
C VAL A 90 -6.19 3.83 3.46
N PHE A 91 -6.90 2.75 3.17
CA PHE A 91 -7.51 2.53 1.86
C PHE A 91 -9.01 2.46 2.04
N ASP A 92 -9.73 3.42 1.47
CA ASP A 92 -11.19 3.45 1.48
C ASP A 92 -11.70 3.12 0.09
N ILE A 93 -12.67 2.19 0.02
CA ILE A 93 -13.22 1.69 -1.23
C ILE A 93 -14.73 1.92 -1.21
N SER A 94 -15.26 2.55 -2.25
CA SER A 94 -16.69 2.80 -2.32
C SER A 94 -17.19 2.77 -3.76
N PRO A 95 -18.44 2.33 -3.96
CA PRO A 95 -19.02 2.34 -5.32
C PRO A 95 -19.34 3.78 -5.73
N LYS A 96 -19.14 4.06 -7.03
CA LYS A 96 -19.45 5.37 -7.63
C LYS A 96 -20.10 5.12 -8.98
N GLY A 97 -21.44 4.95 -8.98
CA GLY A 97 -22.15 4.59 -10.18
C GLY A 97 -21.69 3.24 -10.70
N ASN A 98 -21.19 3.21 -11.92
CA ASN A 98 -20.68 1.97 -12.54
C ASN A 98 -19.21 1.71 -12.20
N LYS A 99 -18.60 2.59 -11.40
CA LYS A 99 -17.18 2.49 -11.09
C LYS A 99 -16.95 2.32 -9.60
N THR A 100 -15.72 2.10 -9.22
CA THR A 100 -15.32 2.00 -7.81
C THR A 100 -14.31 3.12 -7.54
N GLU A 101 -14.50 3.82 -6.42
CA GLU A 101 -13.55 4.82 -5.97
C GLU A 101 -12.62 4.20 -4.96
N LEU A 102 -11.32 4.36 -5.19
CA LEU A 102 -10.29 3.95 -4.26
C LEU A 102 -9.60 5.20 -3.75
N LYS A 103 -9.65 5.42 -2.44
CA LYS A 103 -9.00 6.56 -1.82
C LYS A 103 -7.90 6.06 -0.90
N PHE A 104 -6.68 6.51 -1.16
CA PHE A 104 -5.52 6.20 -0.32
C PHE A 104 -5.10 7.43 0.47
N THR A 105 -4.87 7.24 1.76
CA THR A 105 -4.37 8.28 2.65
C THR A 105 -3.26 7.71 3.53
N HIS A 106 -2.12 8.39 3.55
CA HIS A 106 -1.10 8.08 4.55
C HIS A 106 -1.36 9.02 5.72
N ASP A 107 -2.19 8.57 6.66
CA ASP A 107 -2.63 9.37 7.80
C ASP A 107 -1.46 9.59 8.74
N GLY A 108 -1.12 10.84 8.99
CA GLY A 108 0.04 11.21 9.78
C GLY A 108 1.19 11.72 8.93
N LEU A 109 1.16 11.54 7.61
CA LEU A 109 2.18 12.09 6.71
C LEU A 109 1.78 13.52 6.36
N LYS A 110 2.45 14.49 6.95
CA LYS A 110 2.14 15.91 6.78
C LYS A 110 3.31 16.64 6.12
N GLN A 111 3.03 17.83 5.59
CA GLN A 111 4.06 18.63 4.91
C GLN A 111 5.26 18.96 5.80
N GLU A 112 5.06 19.11 7.10
CA GLU A 112 6.14 19.38 8.03
C GLU A 112 7.01 18.17 8.31
N ILE A 113 6.62 16.98 7.87
CA ILE A 113 7.43 15.77 8.03
C ILE A 113 8.54 15.78 6.99
N GLU A 114 9.74 15.49 7.42
CA GLU A 114 10.94 15.54 6.58
C GLU A 114 10.81 14.77 5.28
N CYS A 115 10.18 13.60 5.30
CA CYS A 115 10.07 12.77 4.10
C CYS A 115 8.87 13.09 3.21
N TYR A 116 8.07 14.12 3.53
CA TYR A 116 6.80 14.34 2.83
C TYR A 116 6.92 14.30 1.30
N ASP A 117 7.84 15.09 0.74
CA ASP A 117 7.98 15.14 -0.72
C ASP A 117 8.43 13.81 -1.32
N VAL A 118 9.43 13.18 -0.72
CA VAL A 118 9.96 11.90 -1.19
C VAL A 118 8.92 10.81 -1.05
N CYS A 119 8.25 10.74 0.11
CA CYS A 119 7.27 9.70 0.38
C CYS A 119 6.02 9.88 -0.47
N SER A 120 5.57 11.12 -0.67
CA SER A 120 4.41 11.39 -1.53
C SER A 120 4.70 11.00 -2.97
N THR A 121 5.89 11.28 -3.47
CA THR A 121 6.29 10.91 -4.82
C THR A 121 6.35 9.38 -4.96
N ALA A 122 6.91 8.70 -3.97
CA ALA A 122 6.98 7.24 -3.98
C ALA A 122 5.58 6.62 -3.97
N TRP A 123 4.67 7.14 -3.13
CA TRP A 123 3.30 6.65 -3.10
C TRP A 123 2.60 6.85 -4.44
N SER A 124 2.80 8.01 -5.07
CA SER A 124 2.22 8.28 -6.38
C SER A 124 2.68 7.23 -7.40
N LYS A 125 3.96 6.89 -7.39
CA LYS A 125 4.50 5.89 -8.32
C LYS A 125 3.91 4.50 -8.05
N TYR A 126 3.86 4.07 -6.80
CA TYR A 126 3.29 2.78 -6.47
C TYR A 126 1.81 2.71 -6.84
N MET A 127 1.05 3.76 -6.55
CA MET A 127 -0.38 3.79 -6.84
C MET A 127 -0.63 3.74 -8.34
N THR A 128 0.01 4.64 -9.10
CA THR A 128 -0.31 4.77 -10.52
C THR A 128 0.37 3.72 -11.39
N GLU A 129 1.56 3.27 -11.03
CA GLU A 129 2.34 2.36 -11.89
C GLU A 129 2.30 0.91 -11.45
N LYS A 130 1.86 0.63 -10.22
CA LYS A 130 1.80 -0.75 -9.71
C LYS A 130 0.41 -1.15 -9.27
N LEU A 131 -0.22 -0.41 -8.37
CA LEU A 131 -1.52 -0.80 -7.84
C LEU A 131 -2.64 -0.71 -8.88
N LEU A 132 -2.74 0.41 -9.59
CA LEU A 132 -3.81 0.55 -10.59
C LEU A 132 -3.72 -0.50 -11.69
N PRO A 133 -2.54 -0.80 -12.26
CA PRO A 133 -2.44 -1.92 -13.20
C PRO A 133 -2.84 -3.26 -12.58
N LEU A 134 -2.47 -3.51 -11.33
CA LEU A 134 -2.85 -4.74 -10.65
C LEU A 134 -4.37 -4.82 -10.48
N VAL A 135 -5.03 -3.73 -10.10
CA VAL A 135 -6.48 -3.68 -10.00
C VAL A 135 -7.12 -4.04 -11.33
N LYS A 136 -6.63 -3.45 -12.42
CA LYS A 136 -7.20 -3.65 -13.76
C LYS A 136 -7.03 -5.07 -14.26
N THR A 137 -5.90 -5.71 -13.96
CA THR A 137 -5.64 -7.08 -14.40
C THR A 137 -6.10 -8.11 -13.38
N GLY A 138 -6.15 -7.71 -12.11
CA GLY A 138 -6.59 -8.56 -11.00
C GLY A 138 -5.63 -9.67 -10.67
N ASP A 139 -5.97 -10.43 -9.64
CA ASP A 139 -5.19 -11.60 -9.24
C ASP A 139 -5.14 -12.66 -10.32
N LYS A 140 -6.20 -12.71 -11.12
CA LYS A 140 -6.29 -13.65 -12.22
C LYS A 140 -5.14 -13.44 -13.20
N ALA A 141 -4.87 -12.19 -13.58
CA ALA A 141 -3.78 -11.91 -14.50
C ALA A 141 -2.43 -12.15 -13.83
N ALA A 142 -2.30 -11.80 -12.56
CA ALA A 142 -1.08 -12.07 -11.80
C ALA A 142 -0.85 -13.56 -11.69
N SER A 143 -1.90 -14.34 -11.39
CA SER A 143 -1.81 -15.78 -11.33
C SER A 143 -1.47 -16.37 -12.69
N THR A 144 -2.08 -15.83 -13.76
CA THR A 144 -1.80 -16.27 -15.11
C THR A 144 -0.37 -15.98 -15.48
N ALA A 145 0.13 -14.82 -15.09
CA ALA A 145 1.51 -14.44 -15.33
C ALA A 145 2.48 -15.38 -14.61
N THR A 146 2.10 -15.87 -13.43
CA THR A 146 2.92 -16.81 -12.70
C THR A 146 2.70 -18.24 -13.18
N ALA A 147 1.49 -18.57 -13.53
CA ALA A 147 1.15 -19.89 -14.07
C ALA A 147 1.60 -20.00 -15.52
N SER A 148 1.66 -18.91 -16.15
CA SER A 148 2.06 -18.82 -17.53
C SER A 148 3.48 -18.37 -17.61
#